data_72ea5569d99dd2c620d833bb0b276df9
#
_entry.id   72ea5569d99dd2c620d833bb0b276df9
#
_cell.length_a   1.000
_cell.length_b   1.000
_cell.length_c   1.000
_cell.angle_alpha   90.00
_cell.angle_beta   90.00
_cell.angle_gamma   90.00
#
_symmetry.space_group_name_H-M   'P 1'
#
loop_
_entity.id
_entity.type
_entity.pdbx_description
1 polymer ?
#
loop_
_entity_poly.entity_id
_entity_poly.type
_entity_poly.pdbx_seq_one_letter_code
_entity_poly.pdbx_strand_id
1 'polypeptide(L)'
;MKFNTALLHGDFQGEPNTGATTTPVYQSSAFAHESAEKLEKIFHNQAPGYSYTRISNPTVDAFEKRVTALEGGVASVACASGMAALYNAFCNILRSGDEIVSSASLYGGSIDLFRDLEAFGITTHYVENNDLAAFEAKTNEHTRLYFAETIGNPRLDVTDITALANLAHEHQIPLIIDNTVATAFLVKPLSLGADIVMNSSSKYINGHSNSISGIITDSGRFKWDVEKYPGMADFKKFGPFAYTAKLRNGLFRNTGACLSPQNAFYNCIGLETLGIRMERICDNAAELARFFVREYPDVTVNYPGLESSPWHEIAKKQFRDRFGGILTIRTGSKKRAFEIINALKLPLIISNIGDTKTLVIHPESTLNVHSTPEEKRDAGVFDDLIRISVGIEDVEDLIEDFRQAMDQSKPEKSEE
;
A
#
# COMPACT_ATOMS: atom_id res chain seq x y z
N MET A 1 17.62 15.61 -2.91
CA MET A 1 18.37 14.47 -2.31
C MET A 1 18.04 13.20 -3.06
N LYS A 2 18.99 12.22 -3.15
CA LYS A 2 18.69 10.86 -3.62
C LYS A 2 17.88 10.11 -2.55
N PHE A 3 17.23 9.00 -2.94
CA PHE A 3 16.24 8.32 -2.11
C PHE A 3 16.75 7.95 -0.72
N ASN A 4 17.87 7.20 -0.61
CA ASN A 4 18.42 6.77 0.68
C ASN A 4 18.84 7.96 1.58
N THR A 5 19.36 9.04 1.00
CA THR A 5 19.65 10.26 1.76
C THR A 5 18.37 10.94 2.24
N ALA A 6 17.32 10.94 1.42
CA ALA A 6 16.03 11.52 1.79
C ALA A 6 15.33 10.75 2.92
N LEU A 7 15.50 9.42 2.99
CA LEU A 7 15.00 8.60 4.10
C LEU A 7 15.57 9.05 5.46
N LEU A 8 16.83 9.45 5.48
CA LEU A 8 17.56 9.81 6.70
C LEU A 8 17.44 11.29 7.07
N HIS A 9 17.41 12.16 6.05
CA HIS A 9 17.57 13.61 6.23
C HIS A 9 16.48 14.46 5.58
N GLY A 10 15.48 13.85 4.92
CA GLY A 10 14.49 14.57 4.09
C GLY A 10 13.75 15.67 4.83
N ASP A 11 13.30 15.39 6.05
CA ASP A 11 12.57 16.36 6.88
C ASP A 11 12.92 16.18 8.39
N PHE A 12 14.10 15.64 8.69
CA PHE A 12 14.56 15.42 10.07
C PHE A 12 15.99 15.94 10.26
N GLN A 13 16.15 16.92 11.12
CA GLN A 13 17.44 17.52 11.48
C GLN A 13 17.75 17.37 12.99
N GLY A 14 17.16 16.38 13.64
CA GLY A 14 17.19 16.21 15.09
C GLY A 14 16.02 16.87 15.81
N GLU A 15 15.79 16.49 17.05
CA GLU A 15 14.72 17.06 17.88
C GLU A 15 15.18 18.46 18.39
N PRO A 16 14.42 19.54 18.13
CA PRO A 16 14.93 20.91 18.34
C PRO A 16 15.15 21.30 19.80
N ASN A 17 14.48 20.64 20.77
CA ASN A 17 14.60 21.01 22.18
C ASN A 17 15.74 20.32 22.89
N THR A 18 16.06 19.06 22.53
CA THR A 18 17.04 18.21 23.21
C THR A 18 18.21 17.82 22.31
N GLY A 19 18.09 18.01 20.99
CA GLY A 19 19.08 17.56 20.00
C GLY A 19 19.08 16.04 19.81
N ALA A 20 18.03 15.31 20.24
CA ALA A 20 17.96 13.86 20.03
C ALA A 20 18.06 13.52 18.55
N THR A 21 18.88 12.52 18.20
CA THR A 21 19.13 12.09 16.82
C THR A 21 18.05 11.19 16.26
N THR A 22 17.16 10.68 17.12
CA THR A 22 15.96 9.93 16.76
C THR A 22 14.73 10.70 17.17
N THR A 23 13.58 10.45 16.51
CA THR A 23 12.31 11.05 16.89
C THR A 23 11.91 10.59 18.30
N PRO A 24 11.73 11.48 19.30
CA PRO A 24 11.25 11.07 20.63
C PRO A 24 9.83 10.53 20.58
N VAL A 25 9.53 9.59 21.49
CA VAL A 25 8.17 9.05 21.64
C VAL A 25 7.37 9.88 22.64
N TYR A 26 6.43 10.66 22.15
CA TYR A 26 5.50 11.45 22.98
C TYR A 26 4.27 10.62 23.33
N GLN A 27 4.40 9.76 24.34
CA GLN A 27 3.34 8.87 24.81
C GLN A 27 2.36 9.61 25.74
N SER A 28 1.80 10.73 25.26
CA SER A 28 0.82 11.54 25.98
C SER A 28 -0.48 11.61 25.20
N SER A 29 -1.62 11.51 25.87
CA SER A 29 -2.93 11.68 25.25
C SER A 29 -3.30 13.16 25.05
N ALA A 30 -2.79 14.07 25.90
CA ALA A 30 -3.12 15.49 25.89
C ALA A 30 -1.89 16.36 26.16
N PHE A 31 -1.96 17.62 25.70
CA PHE A 31 -0.87 18.58 25.79
C PHE A 31 -1.36 19.86 26.46
N ALA A 32 -0.61 20.38 27.46
CA ALA A 32 -0.90 21.60 28.16
C ALA A 32 -0.49 22.85 27.38
N HIS A 33 -1.21 23.94 27.59
CA HIS A 33 -0.94 25.22 26.94
C HIS A 33 -0.83 26.32 28.03
N GLU A 34 -0.08 27.36 27.68
CA GLU A 34 0.21 28.48 28.57
C GLU A 34 -1.00 29.39 28.80
N SER A 35 -1.98 29.39 27.87
CA SER A 35 -3.21 30.20 28.04
C SER A 35 -4.41 29.59 27.28
N ALA A 36 -5.61 29.99 27.66
CA ALA A 36 -6.85 29.60 27.00
C ALA A 36 -6.92 30.13 25.55
N GLU A 37 -6.41 31.34 25.33
CA GLU A 37 -6.38 31.99 24.00
C GLU A 37 -5.46 31.23 23.03
N LYS A 38 -4.34 30.66 23.51
CA LYS A 38 -3.48 29.83 22.69
C LYS A 38 -4.18 28.54 22.28
N LEU A 39 -4.83 27.87 23.23
CA LEU A 39 -5.59 26.66 22.95
C LEU A 39 -6.74 26.95 21.97
N GLU A 40 -7.49 28.03 22.16
CA GLU A 40 -8.53 28.48 21.23
C GLU A 40 -8.00 28.63 19.79
N LYS A 41 -6.87 29.32 19.61
CA LYS A 41 -6.24 29.51 18.28
C LYS A 41 -5.85 28.19 17.62
N ILE A 42 -5.36 27.20 18.41
CA ILE A 42 -5.04 25.86 17.90
C ILE A 42 -6.31 25.17 17.40
N PHE A 43 -7.40 25.21 18.18
CA PHE A 43 -8.68 24.59 17.78
C PHE A 43 -9.31 25.26 16.54
N HIS A 44 -9.05 26.55 16.33
CA HIS A 44 -9.50 27.30 15.14
C HIS A 44 -8.53 27.20 13.95
N ASN A 45 -7.47 26.38 14.04
CA ASN A 45 -6.39 26.29 13.03
C ASN A 45 -5.71 27.64 12.73
N GLN A 46 -5.63 28.51 13.72
CA GLN A 46 -4.99 29.84 13.63
C GLN A 46 -3.57 29.86 14.21
N ALA A 47 -3.19 28.79 14.92
CA ALA A 47 -1.84 28.59 15.44
C ALA A 47 -1.44 27.11 15.34
N PRO A 48 -0.15 26.79 15.11
CA PRO A 48 0.35 25.43 15.21
C PRO A 48 0.36 24.96 16.66
N GLY A 49 0.16 23.66 16.88
CA GLY A 49 0.23 23.05 18.20
C GLY A 49 -0.46 21.69 18.28
N TYR A 50 -0.18 20.99 19.37
CA TYR A 50 -0.79 19.70 19.68
C TYR A 50 -1.75 19.89 20.84
N SER A 51 -2.96 19.34 20.75
CA SER A 51 -3.95 19.41 21.83
C SER A 51 -4.29 18.04 22.39
N TYR A 52 -4.50 17.08 21.52
CA TYR A 52 -4.90 15.72 21.88
C TYR A 52 -4.40 14.72 20.81
N THR A 53 -3.79 13.62 21.27
CA THR A 53 -3.09 12.66 20.38
C THR A 53 -4.00 12.04 19.32
N ARG A 54 -5.29 11.86 19.57
CA ARG A 54 -6.24 11.40 18.54
C ARG A 54 -6.33 12.35 17.34
N ILE A 55 -5.95 13.62 17.51
CA ILE A 55 -5.96 14.64 16.43
C ILE A 55 -4.58 14.77 15.82
N SER A 56 -3.57 14.94 16.67
CA SER A 56 -2.16 15.08 16.27
C SER A 56 -1.23 14.81 17.45
N ASN A 57 -0.02 14.31 17.13
CA ASN A 57 1.01 13.98 18.10
C ASN A 57 2.39 14.23 17.48
N PRO A 58 3.40 14.77 18.20
CA PRO A 58 4.70 15.11 17.63
C PRO A 58 5.42 13.92 16.98
N THR A 59 5.33 12.71 17.56
CA THR A 59 5.96 11.49 16.99
C THR A 59 5.26 11.06 15.69
N VAL A 60 3.91 11.13 15.68
CA VAL A 60 3.11 10.81 14.49
C VAL A 60 3.37 11.83 13.37
N ASP A 61 3.42 13.10 13.71
CA ASP A 61 3.73 14.20 12.78
C ASP A 61 5.11 14.03 12.11
N ALA A 62 6.12 13.60 12.88
CA ALA A 62 7.44 13.30 12.33
C ALA A 62 7.39 12.14 11.32
N PHE A 63 6.61 11.09 11.56
CA PHE A 63 6.40 10.00 10.60
C PHE A 63 5.67 10.49 9.35
N GLU A 64 4.58 11.26 9.53
CA GLU A 64 3.80 11.85 8.43
C GLU A 64 4.65 12.71 7.50
N LYS A 65 5.49 13.61 8.06
CA LYS A 65 6.39 14.48 7.30
C LYS A 65 7.41 13.69 6.47
N ARG A 66 8.02 12.66 7.06
CA ARG A 66 8.98 11.80 6.35
C ARG A 66 8.34 11.11 5.15
N VAL A 67 7.14 10.52 5.32
CA VAL A 67 6.43 9.88 4.20
C VAL A 67 5.97 10.90 3.17
N THR A 68 5.47 12.06 3.60
CA THR A 68 5.11 13.17 2.70
C THR A 68 6.27 13.54 1.77
N ALA A 69 7.45 13.73 2.33
CA ALA A 69 8.65 14.05 1.56
C ALA A 69 9.07 12.92 0.61
N LEU A 70 8.92 11.66 1.02
CA LEU A 70 9.26 10.50 0.19
C LEU A 70 8.31 10.32 -0.98
N GLU A 71 7.01 10.42 -0.76
CA GLU A 71 5.98 10.31 -1.83
C GLU A 71 5.94 11.58 -2.70
N GLY A 72 6.42 12.72 -2.19
CA GLY A 72 6.37 14.01 -2.90
C GLY A 72 5.01 14.69 -2.84
N GLY A 73 4.28 14.46 -1.75
CA GLY A 73 3.00 15.08 -1.44
C GLY A 73 3.11 16.43 -0.74
N VAL A 74 1.97 17.02 -0.38
CA VAL A 74 1.89 18.25 0.43
C VAL A 74 1.64 17.97 1.89
N ALA A 75 0.92 16.88 2.22
CA ALA A 75 0.64 16.45 3.57
C ALA A 75 0.27 14.96 3.63
N SER A 76 0.49 14.35 4.80
CA SER A 76 0.06 12.98 5.07
C SER A 76 -0.76 12.91 6.35
N VAL A 77 -1.58 11.85 6.48
CA VAL A 77 -2.34 11.49 7.68
C VAL A 77 -2.10 10.03 7.99
N ALA A 78 -1.44 9.77 9.13
CA ALA A 78 -1.12 8.41 9.57
C ALA A 78 -2.28 7.81 10.36
N CYS A 79 -2.67 6.59 9.99
CA CYS A 79 -3.81 5.86 10.52
C CYS A 79 -3.38 4.60 11.29
N ALA A 80 -4.27 4.09 12.14
CA ALA A 80 -4.06 2.91 12.98
C ALA A 80 -3.81 1.61 12.19
N SER A 81 -4.21 1.56 10.91
CA SER A 81 -3.97 0.42 10.00
C SER A 81 -4.10 0.86 8.54
N GLY A 82 -3.66 0.00 7.62
CA GLY A 82 -3.90 0.19 6.18
C GLY A 82 -5.39 0.27 5.85
N MET A 83 -6.21 -0.60 6.45
CA MET A 83 -7.67 -0.57 6.27
C MET A 83 -8.30 0.71 6.81
N ALA A 84 -7.83 1.22 7.96
CA ALA A 84 -8.27 2.51 8.47
C ALA A 84 -7.88 3.66 7.53
N ALA A 85 -6.72 3.57 6.89
CA ALA A 85 -6.30 4.55 5.88
C ALA A 85 -7.20 4.49 4.63
N LEU A 86 -7.50 3.30 4.08
CA LEU A 86 -8.41 3.14 2.95
C LEU A 86 -9.81 3.69 3.27
N TYR A 87 -10.41 3.25 4.38
CA TYR A 87 -11.73 3.73 4.79
C TYR A 87 -11.77 5.26 4.91
N ASN A 88 -10.77 5.84 5.56
CA ASN A 88 -10.68 7.29 5.73
C ASN A 88 -10.43 8.02 4.39
N ALA A 89 -9.62 7.45 3.51
CA ALA A 89 -9.35 8.04 2.19
C ALA A 89 -10.64 8.11 1.35
N PHE A 90 -11.42 7.04 1.31
CA PHE A 90 -12.65 6.95 0.54
C PHE A 90 -13.77 7.78 1.15
N CYS A 91 -14.11 7.54 2.40
CA CYS A 91 -15.24 8.21 3.07
C CYS A 91 -14.98 9.70 3.36
N ASN A 92 -13.75 10.17 3.19
CA ASN A 92 -13.47 11.61 3.22
C ASN A 92 -14.14 12.36 2.05
N ILE A 93 -14.35 11.71 0.92
CA ILE A 93 -14.91 12.32 -0.28
C ILE A 93 -16.27 11.73 -0.69
N LEU A 94 -16.50 10.44 -0.43
CA LEU A 94 -17.69 9.71 -0.82
C LEU A 94 -18.87 9.94 0.14
N ARG A 95 -20.06 9.80 -0.40
CA ARG A 95 -21.37 9.86 0.27
C ARG A 95 -22.29 8.77 -0.25
N SER A 96 -23.39 8.54 0.43
CA SER A 96 -24.45 7.67 -0.07
C SER A 96 -24.92 8.12 -1.47
N GLY A 97 -24.99 7.20 -2.41
CA GLY A 97 -25.29 7.43 -3.82
C GLY A 97 -24.08 7.66 -4.72
N ASP A 98 -22.88 7.79 -4.16
CA ASP A 98 -21.64 7.90 -4.92
C ASP A 98 -21.12 6.52 -5.35
N GLU A 99 -20.33 6.52 -6.44
CA GLU A 99 -19.77 5.33 -7.04
C GLU A 99 -18.24 5.39 -7.15
N ILE A 100 -17.63 4.19 -7.04
CA ILE A 100 -16.21 3.96 -7.25
C ILE A 100 -16.05 3.13 -8.52
N VAL A 101 -15.10 3.47 -9.39
CA VAL A 101 -14.61 2.55 -10.43
C VAL A 101 -13.22 2.09 -10.01
N SER A 102 -13.04 0.77 -9.86
CA SER A 102 -11.85 0.18 -9.31
C SER A 102 -11.28 -0.93 -10.18
N SER A 103 -9.95 -1.07 -10.20
CA SER A 103 -9.34 -2.32 -10.66
C SER A 103 -9.91 -3.51 -9.88
N ALA A 104 -10.11 -4.65 -10.52
CA ALA A 104 -10.52 -5.91 -9.87
C ALA A 104 -9.36 -6.64 -9.19
N SER A 105 -8.12 -6.32 -9.58
CA SER A 105 -6.92 -6.93 -9.02
C SER A 105 -6.48 -6.20 -7.74
N LEU A 106 -7.09 -6.57 -6.62
CA LEU A 106 -6.91 -5.92 -5.33
C LEU A 106 -6.58 -6.92 -4.23
N TYR A 107 -6.02 -6.39 -3.16
CA TYR A 107 -5.97 -7.08 -1.87
C TYR A 107 -7.39 -7.43 -1.38
N GLY A 108 -7.59 -8.68 -0.92
CA GLY A 108 -8.92 -9.14 -0.51
C GLY A 108 -9.62 -8.26 0.52
N GLY A 109 -8.88 -7.69 1.48
CA GLY A 109 -9.45 -6.75 2.45
C GLY A 109 -9.97 -5.45 1.83
N SER A 110 -9.44 -5.00 0.69
CA SER A 110 -9.98 -3.85 -0.03
C SER A 110 -11.34 -4.18 -0.65
N ILE A 111 -11.48 -5.40 -1.20
CA ILE A 111 -12.76 -5.89 -1.74
C ILE A 111 -13.80 -6.03 -0.61
N ASP A 112 -13.40 -6.58 0.54
CA ASP A 112 -14.28 -6.68 1.70
C ASP A 112 -14.74 -5.29 2.19
N LEU A 113 -13.82 -4.31 2.24
CA LEU A 113 -14.18 -2.94 2.60
C LEU A 113 -15.19 -2.33 1.61
N PHE A 114 -15.01 -2.54 0.32
CA PHE A 114 -15.96 -2.04 -0.67
C PHE A 114 -17.35 -2.68 -0.51
N ARG A 115 -17.41 -3.97 -0.19
CA ARG A 115 -18.68 -4.66 0.14
C ARG A 115 -19.34 -4.07 1.38
N ASP A 116 -18.56 -3.74 2.42
CA ASP A 116 -19.07 -3.06 3.60
C ASP A 116 -19.61 -1.66 3.28
N LEU A 117 -18.98 -0.93 2.35
CA LEU A 117 -19.40 0.40 1.92
C LEU A 117 -20.74 0.38 1.13
N GLU A 118 -21.11 -0.75 0.51
CA GLU A 118 -22.41 -0.91 -0.13
C GLU A 118 -23.56 -0.74 0.87
N ALA A 119 -23.39 -1.19 2.11
CA ALA A 119 -24.37 -0.99 3.17
C ALA A 119 -24.59 0.49 3.53
N PHE A 120 -23.65 1.36 3.17
CA PHE A 120 -23.73 2.81 3.32
C PHE A 120 -24.15 3.53 2.02
N GLY A 121 -24.55 2.76 0.99
CA GLY A 121 -25.02 3.27 -0.29
C GLY A 121 -23.90 3.75 -1.21
N ILE A 122 -22.71 3.25 -1.08
CA ILE A 122 -21.57 3.49 -1.99
C ILE A 122 -21.40 2.24 -2.85
N THR A 123 -21.50 2.37 -4.16
CA THR A 123 -21.38 1.25 -5.10
C THR A 123 -19.98 1.20 -5.70
N THR A 124 -19.40 -0.01 -5.83
CA THR A 124 -18.12 -0.21 -6.50
C THR A 124 -18.29 -1.01 -7.79
N HIS A 125 -17.77 -0.48 -8.89
CA HIS A 125 -17.67 -1.16 -10.17
C HIS A 125 -16.24 -1.66 -10.38
N TYR A 126 -16.09 -2.98 -10.49
CA TYR A 126 -14.79 -3.60 -10.75
C TYR A 126 -14.57 -3.75 -12.26
N VAL A 127 -13.36 -3.46 -12.70
CA VAL A 127 -12.92 -3.63 -14.08
C VAL A 127 -11.53 -4.26 -14.14
N GLU A 128 -11.22 -4.90 -15.25
CA GLU A 128 -9.88 -5.46 -15.48
C GLU A 128 -8.84 -4.35 -15.38
N ASN A 129 -7.72 -4.63 -14.71
CA ASN A 129 -6.64 -3.65 -14.55
C ASN A 129 -6.08 -3.22 -15.92
N ASN A 130 -5.86 -1.93 -16.10
CA ASN A 130 -5.43 -1.28 -17.35
C ASN A 130 -6.43 -1.33 -18.52
N ASP A 131 -7.63 -1.85 -18.36
CA ASP A 131 -8.68 -1.70 -19.36
C ASP A 131 -9.33 -0.31 -19.23
N LEU A 132 -8.70 0.69 -19.84
CA LEU A 132 -9.17 2.08 -19.80
C LEU A 132 -10.56 2.22 -20.43
N ALA A 133 -10.90 1.42 -21.44
CA ALA A 133 -12.23 1.45 -22.06
C ALA A 133 -13.30 0.93 -21.09
N ALA A 134 -12.98 -0.07 -20.28
CA ALA A 134 -13.89 -0.54 -19.24
C ALA A 134 -14.04 0.47 -18.09
N PHE A 135 -12.96 1.16 -17.68
CA PHE A 135 -13.05 2.28 -16.73
C PHE A 135 -13.97 3.38 -17.27
N GLU A 136 -13.77 3.80 -18.52
CA GLU A 136 -14.60 4.79 -19.20
C GLU A 136 -16.07 4.36 -19.25
N ALA A 137 -16.35 3.12 -19.66
CA ALA A 137 -17.72 2.60 -19.81
C ALA A 137 -18.48 2.48 -18.47
N LYS A 138 -17.76 2.37 -17.35
CA LYS A 138 -18.34 2.33 -15.99
C LYS A 138 -18.47 3.71 -15.35
N THR A 139 -17.83 4.72 -15.92
CA THR A 139 -17.87 6.09 -15.41
C THR A 139 -19.18 6.79 -15.76
N ASN A 140 -19.80 7.41 -14.76
CA ASN A 140 -21.06 8.14 -14.90
C ASN A 140 -21.10 9.35 -13.94
N GLU A 141 -22.26 10.04 -13.89
CA GLU A 141 -22.46 11.24 -13.06
C GLU A 141 -22.33 10.98 -11.54
N HIS A 142 -22.43 9.74 -11.08
CA HIS A 142 -22.26 9.35 -9.67
C HIS A 142 -20.84 8.95 -9.33
N THR A 143 -19.99 8.71 -10.31
CA THR A 143 -18.59 8.31 -10.08
C THR A 143 -17.78 9.43 -9.44
N ARG A 144 -17.17 9.14 -8.28
CA ARG A 144 -16.41 10.10 -7.49
C ARG A 144 -14.97 9.71 -7.25
N LEU A 145 -14.57 8.47 -7.60
CA LEU A 145 -13.27 7.95 -7.26
C LEU A 145 -12.86 6.86 -8.24
N TYR A 146 -11.61 6.93 -8.72
CA TYR A 146 -10.90 5.80 -9.31
C TYR A 146 -9.90 5.23 -8.31
N PHE A 147 -9.85 3.90 -8.23
CA PHE A 147 -8.94 3.20 -7.32
C PHE A 147 -8.21 2.05 -8.02
N ALA A 148 -6.91 1.91 -7.72
CA ALA A 148 -6.10 0.76 -8.11
C ALA A 148 -4.94 0.55 -7.14
N GLU A 149 -4.35 -0.65 -7.16
CA GLU A 149 -3.05 -0.91 -6.53
C GLU A 149 -1.92 -0.73 -7.56
N THR A 150 -0.77 -0.21 -7.14
CA THR A 150 0.41 -0.10 -8.03
C THR A 150 0.82 -1.46 -8.58
N ILE A 151 0.83 -2.47 -7.72
CA ILE A 151 1.05 -3.89 -8.04
C ILE A 151 -0.03 -4.68 -7.32
N GLY A 152 -0.91 -5.34 -8.07
CA GLY A 152 -1.98 -6.17 -7.53
C GLY A 152 -1.44 -7.36 -6.73
N ASN A 153 -2.13 -7.76 -5.68
CA ASN A 153 -1.71 -8.84 -4.80
C ASN A 153 -2.86 -9.84 -4.57
N PRO A 154 -2.72 -11.10 -5.04
CA PRO A 154 -1.49 -11.76 -5.48
C PRO A 154 -1.24 -11.84 -7.00
N ARG A 155 -2.07 -11.23 -7.84
CA ARG A 155 -2.01 -11.32 -9.31
C ARG A 155 -0.72 -10.73 -9.90
N LEU A 156 -0.11 -9.74 -9.23
CA LEU A 156 1.12 -9.05 -9.60
C LEU A 156 1.06 -8.31 -10.94
N ASP A 157 -0.13 -7.95 -11.39
CA ASP A 157 -0.30 -7.02 -12.49
C ASP A 157 0.08 -5.60 -12.05
N VAL A 158 0.59 -4.83 -12.99
CA VAL A 158 1.11 -3.48 -12.74
C VAL A 158 0.20 -2.45 -13.40
N THR A 159 -0.33 -1.51 -12.62
CA THR A 159 -1.19 -0.44 -13.13
C THR A 159 -0.37 0.61 -13.89
N ASP A 160 -0.76 0.97 -15.13
CA ASP A 160 -0.27 2.19 -15.81
C ASP A 160 -0.92 3.42 -15.15
N ILE A 161 -0.24 3.92 -14.12
CA ILE A 161 -0.74 5.01 -13.27
C ILE A 161 -0.98 6.27 -14.10
N THR A 162 -0.09 6.59 -15.04
CA THR A 162 -0.23 7.80 -15.86
C THR A 162 -1.45 7.72 -16.77
N ALA A 163 -1.68 6.58 -17.41
CA ALA A 163 -2.83 6.41 -18.29
C ALA A 163 -4.15 6.49 -17.50
N LEU A 164 -4.21 5.82 -16.35
CA LEU A 164 -5.40 5.83 -15.49
C LEU A 164 -5.65 7.23 -14.87
N ALA A 165 -4.60 7.94 -14.47
CA ALA A 165 -4.73 9.31 -13.94
C ALA A 165 -5.26 10.30 -14.99
N ASN A 166 -4.77 10.19 -16.23
CA ASN A 166 -5.24 11.03 -17.31
C ASN A 166 -6.74 10.82 -17.56
N LEU A 167 -7.19 9.57 -17.65
CA LEU A 167 -8.61 9.24 -17.81
C LEU A 167 -9.45 9.77 -16.63
N ALA A 168 -8.99 9.57 -15.38
CA ALA A 168 -9.68 10.09 -14.20
C ALA A 168 -9.84 11.61 -14.25
N HIS A 169 -8.80 12.33 -14.66
CA HIS A 169 -8.80 13.80 -14.74
C HIS A 169 -9.66 14.34 -15.87
N GLU A 170 -9.80 13.63 -17.00
CA GLU A 170 -10.77 13.96 -18.07
C GLU A 170 -12.19 14.02 -17.52
N HIS A 171 -12.53 13.16 -16.58
CA HIS A 171 -13.80 13.12 -15.88
C HIS A 171 -13.84 13.96 -14.58
N GLN A 172 -12.78 14.69 -14.25
CA GLN A 172 -12.68 15.44 -12.98
C GLN A 172 -12.90 14.56 -11.76
N ILE A 173 -12.31 13.36 -11.79
CA ILE A 173 -12.34 12.34 -10.74
C ILE A 173 -10.93 12.18 -10.17
N PRO A 174 -10.72 12.13 -8.84
CA PRO A 174 -9.40 11.85 -8.27
C PRO A 174 -9.04 10.37 -8.45
N LEU A 175 -7.76 10.10 -8.68
CA LEU A 175 -7.18 8.78 -8.63
C LEU A 175 -6.50 8.54 -7.28
N ILE A 176 -6.94 7.51 -6.56
CA ILE A 176 -6.28 6.99 -5.36
C ILE A 176 -5.51 5.72 -5.73
N ILE A 177 -4.24 5.65 -5.36
CA ILE A 177 -3.38 4.49 -5.57
C ILE A 177 -2.93 3.91 -4.23
N ASP A 178 -3.16 2.62 -4.02
CA ASP A 178 -2.48 1.87 -2.97
C ASP A 178 -1.07 1.48 -3.43
N ASN A 179 -0.06 2.08 -2.80
CA ASN A 179 1.35 1.90 -3.12
C ASN A 179 2.06 0.95 -2.15
N THR A 180 1.32 0.15 -1.42
CA THR A 180 1.85 -0.70 -0.34
C THR A 180 2.93 -1.67 -0.81
N VAL A 181 2.74 -2.33 -1.95
CA VAL A 181 3.68 -3.34 -2.47
C VAL A 181 4.92 -2.70 -3.09
N ALA A 182 4.75 -1.59 -3.80
CA ALA A 182 5.84 -0.91 -4.50
C ALA A 182 6.62 0.06 -3.59
N THR A 183 5.93 0.73 -2.67
CA THR A 183 6.43 1.87 -1.88
C THR A 183 7.00 3.00 -2.74
N ALA A 184 7.30 4.14 -2.14
CA ALA A 184 8.00 5.24 -2.82
C ALA A 184 9.41 4.85 -3.32
N PHE A 185 9.89 3.65 -2.97
CA PHE A 185 11.16 3.13 -3.46
C PHE A 185 11.10 2.76 -4.95
N LEU A 186 10.11 1.98 -5.37
CA LEU A 186 9.96 1.59 -6.77
C LEU A 186 9.37 2.73 -7.59
N VAL A 187 8.30 3.34 -7.09
CA VAL A 187 7.56 4.37 -7.83
C VAL A 187 6.91 5.37 -6.87
N LYS A 188 6.77 6.60 -7.32
CA LYS A 188 6.03 7.66 -6.64
C LYS A 188 4.76 7.95 -7.44
N PRO A 189 3.62 7.36 -7.12
CA PRO A 189 2.39 7.51 -7.91
C PRO A 189 1.96 8.96 -8.09
N LEU A 190 2.19 9.81 -7.08
CA LEU A 190 1.91 11.24 -7.20
C LEU A 190 2.67 11.91 -8.36
N SER A 191 3.90 11.47 -8.65
CA SER A 191 4.67 12.01 -9.78
C SER A 191 4.17 11.55 -11.15
N LEU A 192 3.35 10.50 -11.18
CA LEU A 192 2.74 9.92 -12.38
C LEU A 192 1.29 10.36 -12.60
N GLY A 193 0.77 11.23 -11.73
CA GLY A 193 -0.56 11.81 -11.88
C GLY A 193 -1.59 11.38 -10.83
N ALA A 194 -1.30 10.40 -9.98
CA ALA A 194 -2.19 10.07 -8.87
C ALA A 194 -2.40 11.29 -7.96
N ASP A 195 -3.59 11.43 -7.40
CA ASP A 195 -3.94 12.55 -6.53
C ASP A 195 -3.68 12.23 -5.07
N ILE A 196 -3.97 11.00 -4.69
CA ILE A 196 -3.83 10.50 -3.32
C ILE A 196 -3.12 9.16 -3.39
N VAL A 197 -2.15 8.96 -2.50
CA VAL A 197 -1.47 7.69 -2.31
C VAL A 197 -1.75 7.16 -0.93
N MET A 198 -2.03 5.89 -0.83
CA MET A 198 -2.17 5.15 0.41
C MET A 198 -1.06 4.12 0.52
N ASN A 199 -0.59 3.87 1.72
CA ASN A 199 0.29 2.75 2.05
C ASN A 199 -0.17 2.08 3.36
N SER A 200 -0.27 0.75 3.36
CA SER A 200 -0.22 0.01 4.62
C SER A 200 1.22 0.04 5.13
N SER A 201 1.52 1.00 6.00
CA SER A 201 2.87 1.17 6.53
C SER A 201 3.31 0.04 7.48
N SER A 202 2.41 -0.88 7.83
CA SER A 202 2.72 -2.15 8.51
C SER A 202 3.64 -3.07 7.70
N LYS A 203 3.68 -2.88 6.36
CA LYS A 203 4.38 -3.76 5.42
C LYS A 203 5.82 -3.28 5.21
N TYR A 204 6.25 -3.07 4.00
CA TYR A 204 7.63 -2.68 3.65
C TYR A 204 8.15 -1.45 4.37
N ILE A 205 7.29 -0.44 4.66
CA ILE A 205 7.70 0.78 5.38
C ILE A 205 8.22 0.42 6.76
N ASN A 206 7.47 -0.36 7.53
CA ASN A 206 7.91 -0.88 8.82
C ASN A 206 8.99 -1.96 8.64
N GLY A 207 8.70 -3.00 7.87
CA GLY A 207 9.61 -4.07 7.48
C GLY A 207 9.94 -5.12 8.54
N HIS A 208 9.38 -5.03 9.74
CA HIS A 208 9.77 -5.87 10.89
C HIS A 208 8.58 -6.55 11.58
N SER A 209 7.38 -6.46 11.01
CA SER A 209 6.13 -7.05 11.58
C SER A 209 5.83 -6.65 13.03
N ASN A 210 6.31 -5.49 13.49
CA ASN A 210 6.17 -5.01 14.86
C ASN A 210 5.29 -3.76 15.01
N SER A 211 4.66 -3.30 13.91
CA SER A 211 3.75 -2.15 13.89
C SER A 211 2.58 -2.41 12.96
N ILE A 212 1.35 -2.15 13.42
CA ILE A 212 0.18 -2.02 12.55
C ILE A 212 -0.07 -0.55 12.32
N SER A 213 -0.15 -0.15 11.04
CA SER A 213 -0.24 1.26 10.66
C SER A 213 -0.66 1.43 9.19
N GLY A 214 -1.17 2.59 8.86
CA GLY A 214 -1.45 3.03 7.50
C GLY A 214 -1.13 4.50 7.35
N ILE A 215 -1.03 4.99 6.12
CA ILE A 215 -0.79 6.40 5.85
C ILE A 215 -1.40 6.80 4.51
N ILE A 216 -1.99 7.99 4.48
CA ILE A 216 -2.58 8.62 3.31
C ILE A 216 -1.74 9.85 3.00
N THR A 217 -1.30 10.01 1.76
CA THR A 217 -0.53 11.17 1.29
C THR A 217 -1.27 11.85 0.15
N ASP A 218 -1.51 13.15 0.29
CA ASP A 218 -2.21 13.98 -0.68
C ASP A 218 -1.19 14.74 -1.56
N SER A 219 -1.43 14.75 -2.87
CA SER A 219 -0.65 15.56 -3.81
C SER A 219 -0.90 17.06 -3.65
N GLY A 220 -2.07 17.46 -3.15
CA GLY A 220 -2.54 18.84 -3.10
C GLY A 220 -2.86 19.45 -4.46
N ARG A 221 -2.83 18.67 -5.54
CA ARG A 221 -3.00 19.17 -6.91
C ARG A 221 -4.41 19.01 -7.46
N PHE A 222 -5.19 18.06 -6.95
CA PHE A 222 -6.55 17.84 -7.40
C PHE A 222 -7.44 19.05 -7.13
N LYS A 223 -8.17 19.51 -8.15
CA LYS A 223 -9.07 20.65 -8.05
C LYS A 223 -10.47 20.17 -7.63
N TRP A 224 -10.76 20.31 -6.35
CA TRP A 224 -12.04 19.91 -5.79
C TRP A 224 -13.18 20.82 -6.30
N ASP A 225 -13.95 20.33 -7.24
CA ASP A 225 -15.20 20.96 -7.64
C ASP A 225 -16.25 20.75 -6.54
N VAL A 226 -16.77 21.83 -5.96
CA VAL A 226 -17.71 21.79 -4.84
C VAL A 226 -19.12 21.36 -5.25
N GLU A 227 -19.47 21.42 -6.53
CA GLU A 227 -20.72 20.87 -7.04
C GLU A 227 -20.65 19.35 -7.06
N LYS A 228 -19.54 18.81 -7.52
CA LYS A 228 -19.27 17.35 -7.55
C LYS A 228 -18.90 16.80 -6.17
N TYR A 229 -18.13 17.57 -5.35
CA TYR A 229 -17.67 17.20 -4.01
C TYR A 229 -18.12 18.22 -2.95
N PRO A 230 -19.43 18.34 -2.65
CA PRO A 230 -19.94 19.41 -1.79
C PRO A 230 -19.38 19.37 -0.36
N GLY A 231 -18.87 18.22 0.10
CA GLY A 231 -18.15 18.11 1.37
C GLY A 231 -16.83 18.85 1.44
N MET A 232 -16.30 19.32 0.30
CA MET A 232 -15.07 20.08 0.24
C MET A 232 -15.27 21.60 0.36
N ALA A 233 -16.52 22.08 0.33
CA ALA A 233 -16.84 23.52 0.28
C ALA A 233 -16.17 24.34 1.40
N ASP A 234 -16.31 23.89 2.66
CA ASP A 234 -15.77 24.59 3.83
C ASP A 234 -14.23 24.49 3.93
N PHE A 235 -13.65 23.55 3.21
CA PHE A 235 -12.20 23.28 3.23
C PHE A 235 -11.44 23.88 2.05
N LYS A 236 -12.11 24.37 1.02
CA LYS A 236 -11.50 25.01 -0.16
C LYS A 236 -10.53 26.14 0.22
N LYS A 237 -10.81 26.84 1.32
CA LYS A 237 -9.96 27.93 1.87
C LYS A 237 -8.55 27.47 2.26
N PHE A 238 -8.32 26.16 2.48
CA PHE A 238 -7.02 25.59 2.80
C PHE A 238 -6.16 25.31 1.56
N GLY A 239 -6.65 25.61 0.35
CA GLY A 239 -5.90 25.46 -0.90
C GLY A 239 -5.43 24.00 -1.11
N PRO A 240 -4.11 23.79 -1.30
CA PRO A 240 -3.55 22.44 -1.52
C PRO A 240 -3.82 21.46 -0.36
N PHE A 241 -4.07 21.96 0.83
CA PHE A 241 -4.32 21.12 2.03
C PHE A 241 -5.81 20.83 2.26
N ALA A 242 -6.71 21.18 1.33
CA ALA A 242 -8.15 21.04 1.52
C ALA A 242 -8.58 19.63 1.88
N TYR A 243 -8.04 18.61 1.18
CA TYR A 243 -8.36 17.20 1.43
C TYR A 243 -7.90 16.73 2.81
N THR A 244 -6.64 16.98 3.15
CA THR A 244 -6.08 16.57 4.45
C THR A 244 -6.65 17.36 5.62
N ALA A 245 -6.96 18.65 5.43
CA ALA A 245 -7.65 19.47 6.42
C ALA A 245 -9.06 18.92 6.73
N LYS A 246 -9.84 18.57 5.67
CA LYS A 246 -11.14 17.93 5.84
C LYS A 246 -11.02 16.61 6.58
N LEU A 247 -10.10 15.77 6.15
CA LEU A 247 -9.87 14.46 6.76
C LEU A 247 -9.56 14.59 8.25
N ARG A 248 -8.58 15.41 8.59
CA ARG A 248 -8.08 15.58 9.98
C ARG A 248 -9.09 16.24 10.90
N ASN A 249 -9.84 17.24 10.44
CA ASN A 249 -10.84 17.92 11.23
C ASN A 249 -12.20 17.20 11.27
N GLY A 250 -12.42 16.24 10.39
CA GLY A 250 -13.66 15.48 10.22
C GLY A 250 -13.52 14.01 10.57
N LEU A 251 -13.59 13.17 9.55
CA LEU A 251 -13.74 11.72 9.66
C LEU A 251 -12.63 11.06 10.49
N PHE A 252 -11.37 11.36 10.21
CA PHE A 252 -10.22 10.82 10.95
C PHE A 252 -10.32 11.08 12.45
N ARG A 253 -10.55 12.35 12.83
CA ARG A 253 -10.73 12.76 14.23
C ARG A 253 -11.90 12.04 14.89
N ASN A 254 -13.03 11.92 14.17
CA ASN A 254 -14.29 11.44 14.76
C ASN A 254 -14.33 9.91 14.85
N THR A 255 -13.73 9.19 13.90
CA THR A 255 -13.62 7.73 13.93
C THR A 255 -12.52 7.23 14.86
N GLY A 256 -11.58 8.11 15.25
CA GLY A 256 -10.47 7.72 16.11
C GLY A 256 -9.44 6.82 15.43
N ALA A 257 -9.30 6.91 14.10
CA ALA A 257 -8.40 6.08 13.30
C ALA A 257 -6.90 6.44 13.47
N CYS A 258 -6.53 7.07 14.59
CA CYS A 258 -5.20 7.61 14.87
C CYS A 258 -4.15 6.52 15.10
N LEU A 259 -2.95 6.75 14.56
CA LEU A 259 -1.78 5.92 14.83
C LEU A 259 -1.26 6.17 16.26
N SER A 260 -0.81 5.11 16.94
CA SER A 260 -0.14 5.28 18.23
C SER A 260 1.27 5.88 18.05
N PRO A 261 1.76 6.71 18.97
CA PRO A 261 3.12 7.27 18.92
C PRO A 261 4.19 6.18 18.87
N GLN A 262 4.01 5.08 19.58
CA GLN A 262 4.95 3.96 19.58
C GLN A 262 5.05 3.30 18.19
N ASN A 263 3.93 3.08 17.50
CA ASN A 263 3.93 2.52 16.15
C ASN A 263 4.52 3.50 15.14
N ALA A 264 4.26 4.81 15.30
CA ALA A 264 4.89 5.85 14.48
C ALA A 264 6.41 5.84 14.63
N PHE A 265 6.92 5.67 15.86
CA PHE A 265 8.35 5.55 16.14
C PHE A 265 8.97 4.33 15.45
N TYR A 266 8.34 3.15 15.54
CA TYR A 266 8.81 1.95 14.84
C TYR A 266 8.84 2.14 13.32
N ASN A 267 7.85 2.82 12.78
CA ASN A 267 7.82 3.14 11.35
C ASN A 267 8.92 4.15 10.95
N CYS A 268 9.26 5.11 11.80
CA CYS A 268 10.38 6.00 11.56
C CYS A 268 11.70 5.23 11.47
N ILE A 269 11.93 4.25 12.38
CA ILE A 269 13.10 3.36 12.33
C ILE A 269 13.07 2.52 11.04
N GLY A 270 11.92 1.93 10.70
CA GLY A 270 11.76 1.15 9.48
C GLY A 270 12.06 1.95 8.21
N LEU A 271 11.63 3.22 8.15
CA LEU A 271 11.91 4.12 7.02
C LEU A 271 13.42 4.31 6.78
N GLU A 272 14.22 4.43 7.83
CA GLU A 272 15.66 4.70 7.69
C GLU A 272 16.39 3.62 6.90
N THR A 273 15.88 2.38 6.93
CA THR A 273 16.46 1.24 6.21
C THR A 273 15.64 0.79 5.00
N LEU A 274 14.54 1.46 4.69
CA LEU A 274 13.62 1.04 3.60
C LEU A 274 14.36 0.85 2.27
N GLY A 275 15.24 1.78 1.90
CA GLY A 275 15.92 1.71 0.61
C GLY A 275 16.81 0.49 0.48
N ILE A 276 17.68 0.22 1.46
CA ILE A 276 18.59 -0.92 1.44
C ILE A 276 17.84 -2.26 1.56
N ARG A 277 16.72 -2.29 2.31
CA ARG A 277 15.88 -3.48 2.39
C ARG A 277 15.19 -3.75 1.06
N MET A 278 14.59 -2.74 0.44
CA MET A 278 13.92 -2.89 -0.86
C MET A 278 14.90 -3.28 -1.97
N GLU A 279 16.12 -2.75 -1.98
CA GLU A 279 17.17 -3.19 -2.91
C GLU A 279 17.42 -4.70 -2.78
N ARG A 280 17.72 -5.18 -1.57
CA ARG A 280 17.99 -6.60 -1.33
C ARG A 280 16.76 -7.48 -1.60
N ILE A 281 15.59 -7.08 -1.14
CA ILE A 281 14.34 -7.81 -1.36
C ILE A 281 14.06 -7.99 -2.86
N CYS A 282 14.16 -6.92 -3.64
CA CYS A 282 13.89 -6.98 -5.09
C CYS A 282 14.93 -7.82 -5.84
N ASP A 283 16.20 -7.70 -5.47
CA ASP A 283 17.29 -8.47 -6.08
C ASP A 283 17.11 -9.96 -5.77
N ASN A 284 16.80 -10.31 -4.52
CA ASN A 284 16.49 -11.68 -4.11
C ASN A 284 15.24 -12.24 -4.83
N ALA A 285 14.19 -11.44 -4.95
CA ALA A 285 12.95 -11.86 -5.65
C ALA A 285 13.21 -12.15 -7.13
N ALA A 286 14.00 -11.30 -7.79
CA ALA A 286 14.38 -11.50 -9.19
C ALA A 286 15.22 -12.76 -9.38
N GLU A 287 16.19 -13.03 -8.50
CA GLU A 287 17.02 -14.22 -8.59
C GLU A 287 16.23 -15.50 -8.31
N LEU A 288 15.36 -15.47 -7.29
CA LEU A 288 14.49 -16.60 -6.99
C LEU A 288 13.48 -16.88 -8.12
N ALA A 289 12.94 -15.85 -8.78
CA ALA A 289 12.06 -16.03 -9.93
C ALA A 289 12.81 -16.69 -11.11
N ARG A 290 14.06 -16.24 -11.40
CA ARG A 290 14.91 -16.86 -12.45
C ARG A 290 15.26 -18.29 -12.11
N PHE A 291 15.54 -18.59 -10.83
CA PHE A 291 15.80 -19.95 -10.37
C PHE A 291 14.63 -20.89 -10.69
N PHE A 292 13.39 -20.51 -10.34
CA PHE A 292 12.22 -21.34 -10.64
C PHE A 292 12.05 -21.57 -12.15
N VAL A 293 12.15 -20.50 -12.95
CA VAL A 293 12.03 -20.60 -14.42
C VAL A 293 13.08 -21.54 -15.02
N ARG A 294 14.31 -21.51 -14.51
CA ARG A 294 15.42 -22.31 -15.03
C ARG A 294 15.33 -23.78 -14.61
N GLU A 295 15.02 -24.04 -13.35
CA GLU A 295 15.17 -25.39 -12.78
C GLU A 295 13.85 -26.17 -12.68
N TYR A 296 12.71 -25.47 -12.71
CA TYR A 296 11.37 -26.08 -12.57
C TYR A 296 10.42 -25.62 -13.69
N PRO A 297 10.63 -26.07 -14.93
CA PRO A 297 9.80 -25.66 -16.09
C PRO A 297 8.36 -26.16 -16.01
N ASP A 298 8.06 -27.05 -15.09
CA ASP A 298 6.72 -27.59 -14.78
C ASP A 298 5.88 -26.67 -13.90
N VAL A 299 6.45 -25.59 -13.35
CA VAL A 299 5.70 -24.57 -12.60
C VAL A 299 5.58 -23.28 -13.41
N THR A 300 4.46 -22.60 -13.25
CA THR A 300 4.27 -21.25 -13.83
C THR A 300 4.73 -20.22 -12.80
N VAL A 301 5.72 -19.40 -13.18
CA VAL A 301 6.25 -18.33 -12.32
C VAL A 301 5.68 -17.00 -12.79
N ASN A 302 5.14 -16.22 -11.86
CA ASN A 302 4.68 -14.85 -12.12
C ASN A 302 5.48 -13.86 -11.28
N TYR A 303 6.17 -12.95 -11.96
CA TYR A 303 6.96 -11.86 -11.39
C TYR A 303 7.12 -10.76 -12.43
N PRO A 304 6.80 -9.48 -12.12
CA PRO A 304 6.88 -8.39 -13.12
C PRO A 304 8.28 -8.15 -13.71
N GLY A 305 9.33 -8.64 -13.03
CA GLY A 305 10.71 -8.54 -13.49
C GLY A 305 11.13 -9.57 -14.53
N LEU A 306 10.31 -10.58 -14.83
CA LEU A 306 10.56 -11.52 -15.91
C LEU A 306 10.12 -10.91 -17.25
N GLU A 307 10.94 -11.02 -18.30
CA GLU A 307 10.60 -10.54 -19.65
C GLU A 307 9.34 -11.23 -20.21
N SER A 308 9.05 -12.43 -19.75
CA SER A 308 7.84 -13.18 -20.09
C SER A 308 6.56 -12.66 -19.40
N SER A 309 6.69 -11.81 -18.39
CA SER A 309 5.52 -11.23 -17.72
C SER A 309 4.81 -10.24 -18.63
N PRO A 310 3.48 -10.33 -18.77
CA PRO A 310 2.71 -9.36 -19.57
C PRO A 310 2.80 -7.94 -19.01
N TRP A 311 3.23 -7.77 -17.77
CA TRP A 311 3.35 -6.49 -17.06
C TRP A 311 4.77 -5.91 -17.08
N HIS A 312 5.74 -6.62 -17.67
CA HIS A 312 7.15 -6.23 -17.63
C HIS A 312 7.41 -4.84 -18.21
N GLU A 313 6.85 -4.54 -19.38
CA GLU A 313 7.09 -3.26 -20.04
C GLU A 313 6.49 -2.07 -19.28
N ILE A 314 5.29 -2.24 -18.66
CA ILE A 314 4.70 -1.20 -17.81
C ILE A 314 5.55 -1.01 -16.55
N ALA A 315 5.95 -2.10 -15.90
CA ALA A 315 6.81 -2.07 -14.73
C ALA A 315 8.15 -1.38 -15.02
N LYS A 316 8.82 -1.76 -16.12
CA LYS A 316 10.08 -1.17 -16.58
C LYS A 316 9.96 0.33 -16.88
N LYS A 317 8.83 0.77 -17.43
CA LYS A 317 8.55 2.19 -17.71
C LYS A 317 8.42 3.03 -16.43
N GLN A 318 7.83 2.47 -15.36
CA GLN A 318 7.46 3.23 -14.17
C GLN A 318 8.39 3.04 -12.98
N PHE A 319 9.00 1.86 -12.86
CA PHE A 319 9.81 1.48 -11.69
C PHE A 319 11.31 1.77 -11.94
N ARG A 320 12.07 1.78 -10.85
CA ARG A 320 13.52 2.01 -10.87
C ARG A 320 14.24 0.68 -11.00
N ASP A 321 14.48 0.16 -12.19
CA ASP A 321 15.31 -1.02 -12.47
C ASP A 321 15.08 -2.26 -11.54
N ARG A 322 13.97 -2.27 -10.78
CA ARG A 322 13.55 -3.32 -9.85
C ARG A 322 12.04 -3.48 -9.87
N PHE A 323 11.54 -4.67 -9.53
CA PHE A 323 10.19 -5.08 -9.89
C PHE A 323 9.35 -5.58 -8.70
N GLY A 324 9.76 -5.27 -7.45
CA GLY A 324 9.05 -5.63 -6.23
C GLY A 324 9.59 -6.88 -5.56
N GLY A 325 9.05 -7.16 -4.38
CA GLY A 325 9.51 -8.25 -3.51
C GLY A 325 8.55 -9.43 -3.42
N ILE A 326 7.55 -9.50 -4.28
CA ILE A 326 6.58 -10.60 -4.30
C ILE A 326 6.67 -11.32 -5.63
N LEU A 327 6.71 -12.65 -5.58
CA LEU A 327 6.47 -13.52 -6.73
C LEU A 327 5.43 -14.59 -6.37
N THR A 328 4.82 -15.17 -7.39
CA THR A 328 3.93 -16.32 -7.21
C THR A 328 4.34 -17.46 -8.13
N ILE A 329 4.13 -18.69 -7.66
CA ILE A 329 4.31 -19.89 -8.48
C ILE A 329 3.03 -20.72 -8.46
N ARG A 330 2.67 -21.31 -9.61
CA ARG A 330 1.62 -22.29 -9.75
C ARG A 330 2.23 -23.68 -9.90
N THR A 331 1.82 -24.59 -9.03
CA THR A 331 2.49 -25.89 -8.86
C THR A 331 1.74 -27.07 -9.49
N GLY A 332 0.59 -26.80 -10.13
CA GLY A 332 -0.25 -27.78 -10.82
C GLY A 332 -1.29 -28.46 -9.91
N SER A 333 -1.14 -28.38 -8.58
CA SER A 333 -2.15 -28.87 -7.64
C SER A 333 -2.00 -28.29 -6.25
N LYS A 334 -3.11 -28.18 -5.52
CA LYS A 334 -3.15 -27.77 -4.11
C LYS A 334 -2.32 -28.69 -3.21
N LYS A 335 -2.37 -30.00 -3.47
CA LYS A 335 -1.58 -30.99 -2.72
C LYS A 335 -0.09 -30.65 -2.80
N ARG A 336 0.42 -30.46 -4.02
CA ARG A 336 1.84 -30.14 -4.24
C ARG A 336 2.20 -28.77 -3.65
N ALA A 337 1.34 -27.76 -3.77
CA ALA A 337 1.57 -26.47 -3.13
C ALA A 337 1.75 -26.60 -1.61
N PHE A 338 0.93 -27.40 -0.96
CA PHE A 338 1.04 -27.66 0.49
C PHE A 338 2.28 -28.47 0.85
N GLU A 339 2.63 -29.49 0.06
CA GLU A 339 3.85 -30.27 0.27
C GLU A 339 5.10 -29.37 0.18
N ILE A 340 5.17 -28.48 -0.80
CA ILE A 340 6.26 -27.50 -0.93
C ILE A 340 6.31 -26.59 0.29
N ILE A 341 5.20 -25.93 0.63
CA ILE A 341 5.12 -24.99 1.75
C ILE A 341 5.56 -25.66 3.05
N ASN A 342 5.09 -26.88 3.30
CA ASN A 342 5.39 -27.62 4.53
C ASN A 342 6.82 -28.17 4.60
N ALA A 343 7.49 -28.34 3.45
CA ALA A 343 8.88 -28.80 3.39
C ALA A 343 9.92 -27.67 3.55
N LEU A 344 9.50 -26.39 3.37
CA LEU A 344 10.36 -25.24 3.57
C LEU A 344 10.77 -25.11 5.04
N LYS A 345 12.03 -24.66 5.28
CA LYS A 345 12.63 -24.52 6.60
C LYS A 345 12.93 -23.06 6.99
N LEU A 346 13.24 -22.21 6.00
CA LEU A 346 13.58 -20.81 6.23
C LEU A 346 12.37 -19.88 6.11
N PRO A 347 11.56 -19.93 5.03
CA PRO A 347 10.39 -19.08 4.90
C PRO A 347 9.34 -19.38 5.97
N LEU A 348 8.73 -18.33 6.50
CA LEU A 348 7.66 -18.45 7.48
C LEU A 348 6.30 -18.57 6.78
N ILE A 349 5.46 -19.50 7.25
CA ILE A 349 4.08 -19.65 6.78
C ILE A 349 3.23 -18.57 7.49
N ILE A 350 2.94 -17.46 6.79
CA ILE A 350 2.27 -16.31 7.42
C ILE A 350 1.53 -15.44 6.40
N SER A 351 0.39 -14.89 6.80
CA SER A 351 -0.46 -14.01 6.00
C SER A 351 0.02 -12.55 5.98
N ASN A 352 1.31 -12.32 5.75
CA ASN A 352 1.91 -10.99 5.68
C ASN A 352 2.74 -10.81 4.41
N ILE A 353 3.27 -9.59 4.18
CA ILE A 353 4.23 -9.23 3.13
C ILE A 353 5.19 -8.17 3.66
N GLY A 354 6.34 -8.01 3.01
CA GLY A 354 7.24 -6.88 3.26
C GLY A 354 8.04 -6.96 4.55
N ASP A 355 8.20 -8.16 5.11
CA ASP A 355 9.08 -8.42 6.25
C ASP A 355 10.55 -8.57 5.78
N THR A 356 11.49 -8.45 6.71
CA THR A 356 12.89 -8.81 6.50
C THR A 356 13.08 -10.31 6.27
N LYS A 357 12.15 -11.13 6.74
CA LYS A 357 12.13 -12.59 6.53
C LYS A 357 11.27 -12.95 5.34
N THR A 358 11.65 -13.98 4.60
CA THR A 358 10.83 -14.55 3.52
C THR A 358 9.58 -15.21 4.09
N LEU A 359 8.44 -14.89 3.49
CA LEU A 359 7.11 -15.37 3.90
C LEU A 359 6.46 -16.12 2.75
N VAL A 360 5.78 -17.22 3.07
CA VAL A 360 5.03 -18.02 2.11
C VAL A 360 3.60 -18.24 2.58
N ILE A 361 2.68 -18.32 1.62
CA ILE A 361 1.27 -18.61 1.91
C ILE A 361 0.59 -19.20 0.69
N HIS A 362 -0.45 -19.98 0.93
CA HIS A 362 -1.40 -20.43 -0.09
C HIS A 362 -2.64 -19.50 -0.06
N PRO A 363 -2.78 -18.52 -0.99
CA PRO A 363 -3.80 -17.48 -0.90
C PRO A 363 -5.23 -18.02 -0.97
N GLU A 364 -5.48 -19.05 -1.78
CA GLU A 364 -6.81 -19.61 -2.01
C GLU A 364 -7.47 -20.11 -0.73
N SER A 365 -6.72 -20.81 0.13
CA SER A 365 -7.23 -21.38 1.38
C SER A 365 -7.13 -20.45 2.59
N THR A 366 -6.62 -19.22 2.41
CA THR A 366 -6.36 -18.28 3.51
C THR A 366 -6.92 -16.91 3.22
N LEU A 367 -6.18 -16.06 2.51
CA LEU A 367 -6.54 -14.65 2.26
C LEU A 367 -7.85 -14.50 1.48
N ASN A 368 -8.16 -15.45 0.60
CA ASN A 368 -9.31 -15.41 -0.30
C ASN A 368 -10.33 -16.51 0.01
N VAL A 369 -10.36 -17.02 1.25
CA VAL A 369 -11.25 -18.12 1.64
C VAL A 369 -12.74 -17.74 1.52
N HIS A 370 -13.07 -16.47 1.68
CA HIS A 370 -14.43 -15.94 1.58
C HIS A 370 -14.77 -15.38 0.19
N SER A 371 -13.78 -15.28 -0.72
CA SER A 371 -13.98 -14.78 -2.07
C SER A 371 -14.75 -15.79 -2.92
N THR A 372 -15.62 -15.29 -3.77
CA THR A 372 -16.32 -16.09 -4.78
C THR A 372 -15.34 -16.66 -5.83
N PRO A 373 -15.72 -17.69 -6.59
CA PRO A 373 -14.87 -18.18 -7.67
C PRO A 373 -14.53 -17.15 -8.74
N GLU A 374 -15.40 -16.18 -8.97
CA GLU A 374 -15.19 -15.06 -9.89
C GLU A 374 -14.13 -14.08 -9.32
N GLU A 375 -14.33 -13.59 -8.11
CA GLU A 375 -13.37 -12.74 -7.41
C GLU A 375 -11.98 -13.39 -7.30
N LYS A 376 -11.90 -14.71 -7.05
CA LYS A 376 -10.63 -15.44 -7.05
C LYS A 376 -9.93 -15.40 -8.40
N ARG A 377 -10.68 -15.63 -9.50
CA ARG A 377 -10.11 -15.57 -10.86
C ARG A 377 -9.60 -14.17 -11.18
N ASP A 378 -10.37 -13.14 -10.87
CA ASP A 378 -10.05 -11.75 -11.15
C ASP A 378 -8.83 -11.29 -10.32
N ALA A 379 -8.70 -11.75 -9.09
CA ALA A 379 -7.53 -11.55 -8.25
C ALA A 379 -6.33 -12.46 -8.59
N GLY A 380 -6.44 -13.34 -9.60
CA GLY A 380 -5.37 -14.27 -9.97
C GLY A 380 -5.08 -15.35 -8.92
N VAL A 381 -6.10 -15.74 -8.15
CA VAL A 381 -5.98 -16.75 -7.07
C VAL A 381 -6.42 -18.10 -7.58
N PHE A 382 -5.52 -19.08 -7.53
CA PHE A 382 -5.72 -20.45 -7.97
C PHE A 382 -5.46 -21.41 -6.82
N ASP A 383 -6.02 -22.61 -6.91
CA ASP A 383 -5.88 -23.66 -5.89
C ASP A 383 -4.48 -24.28 -5.81
N ASP A 384 -3.63 -24.03 -6.79
CA ASP A 384 -2.24 -24.48 -6.88
C ASP A 384 -1.22 -23.33 -6.65
N LEU A 385 -1.69 -22.15 -6.22
CA LEU A 385 -0.86 -20.94 -6.11
C LEU A 385 -0.13 -20.87 -4.78
N ILE A 386 1.18 -20.62 -4.83
CA ILE A 386 1.99 -20.19 -3.69
C ILE A 386 2.40 -18.74 -3.91
N ARG A 387 2.12 -17.86 -2.95
CA ARG A 387 2.67 -16.50 -2.91
C ARG A 387 3.89 -16.47 -2.00
N ILE A 388 4.98 -15.91 -2.51
CA ILE A 388 6.26 -15.74 -1.82
C ILE A 388 6.52 -14.24 -1.69
N SER A 389 6.58 -13.73 -0.46
CA SER A 389 7.07 -12.38 -0.15
C SER A 389 8.50 -12.51 0.33
N VAL A 390 9.43 -12.16 -0.53
CA VAL A 390 10.87 -12.39 -0.33
C VAL A 390 11.45 -11.41 0.68
N GLY A 391 12.34 -11.91 1.53
CA GLY A 391 13.06 -11.14 2.53
C GLY A 391 14.49 -10.77 2.12
N ILE A 392 15.31 -10.49 3.13
CA ILE A 392 16.69 -10.00 2.94
C ILE A 392 17.76 -11.07 3.22
N GLU A 393 17.36 -12.31 3.36
CA GLU A 393 18.25 -13.47 3.55
C GLU A 393 19.30 -13.54 2.42
N ASP A 394 20.34 -14.32 2.61
CA ASP A 394 21.23 -14.67 1.52
C ASP A 394 20.46 -15.54 0.51
N VAL A 395 20.46 -15.11 -0.74
CA VAL A 395 19.57 -15.70 -1.77
C VAL A 395 19.91 -17.15 -2.07
N GLU A 396 21.18 -17.51 -1.92
CA GLU A 396 21.68 -18.87 -2.09
C GLU A 396 21.03 -19.83 -1.08
N ASP A 397 20.85 -19.41 0.17
CA ASP A 397 20.20 -20.21 1.21
C ASP A 397 18.70 -20.38 0.89
N LEU A 398 18.03 -19.33 0.41
CA LEU A 398 16.65 -19.42 -0.03
C LEU A 398 16.51 -20.40 -1.22
N ILE A 399 17.38 -20.29 -2.22
CA ILE A 399 17.38 -21.16 -3.39
C ILE A 399 17.57 -22.63 -2.96
N GLU A 400 18.50 -22.90 -2.07
CA GLU A 400 18.74 -24.27 -1.59
C GLU A 400 17.53 -24.82 -0.83
N ASP A 401 16.89 -24.00 0.01
CA ASP A 401 15.69 -24.43 0.75
C ASP A 401 14.49 -24.65 -0.16
N PHE A 402 14.27 -23.77 -1.14
CA PHE A 402 13.24 -24.02 -2.16
C PHE A 402 13.56 -25.24 -3.02
N ARG A 403 14.83 -25.46 -3.41
CA ARG A 403 15.25 -26.64 -4.18
C ARG A 403 14.89 -27.91 -3.45
N GLN A 404 15.29 -28.06 -2.18
CA GLN A 404 14.99 -29.28 -1.42
C GLN A 404 13.47 -29.51 -1.26
N ALA A 405 12.66 -28.44 -1.07
CA ALA A 405 11.22 -28.54 -0.94
C ALA A 405 10.55 -28.94 -2.27
N MET A 406 10.98 -28.36 -3.38
CA MET A 406 10.50 -28.68 -4.74
C MET A 406 10.87 -30.12 -5.14
N ASP A 407 12.08 -30.56 -4.81
CA ASP A 407 12.54 -31.92 -5.16
C ASP A 407 11.81 -33.00 -4.40
N GLN A 408 11.41 -32.75 -3.16
CA GLN A 408 10.60 -33.66 -2.35
C GLN A 408 9.15 -33.77 -2.85
N SER A 409 8.64 -32.77 -3.52
CA SER A 409 7.25 -32.66 -3.98
C SER A 409 7.08 -32.81 -5.49
N LYS A 410 8.05 -33.42 -6.19
CA LYS A 410 7.94 -33.69 -7.64
C LYS A 410 6.70 -34.50 -7.95
N PRO A 411 5.94 -34.16 -9.03
CA PRO A 411 4.84 -35.01 -9.47
C PRO A 411 5.36 -36.41 -9.69
N GLU A 412 4.62 -37.40 -9.19
CA GLU A 412 4.89 -38.79 -9.56
C GLU A 412 4.89 -38.87 -11.10
N LYS A 413 5.98 -39.38 -11.67
CA LYS A 413 6.02 -39.65 -13.11
C LYS A 413 4.86 -40.59 -13.37
N SER A 414 3.88 -40.18 -14.19
CA SER A 414 2.91 -41.11 -14.73
C SER A 414 3.72 -42.24 -15.37
N GLU A 415 3.67 -43.44 -14.80
CA GLU A 415 4.17 -44.61 -15.47
C GLU A 415 3.34 -44.74 -16.77
N GLU A 416 3.99 -44.46 -17.93
CA GLU A 416 3.46 -44.73 -19.24
C GLU A 416 3.39 -46.25 -19.47
#